data_99d92a03026a2ab53f8bb2593eabeb23
#
_entry.id   99d92a03026a2ab53f8bb2593eabeb23
#
_cell.length_a   1.000
_cell.length_b   1.000
_cell.length_c   1.000
_cell.angle_alpha   90.00
_cell.angle_beta   90.00
_cell.angle_gamma   90.00
#
_symmetry.space_group_name_H-M   'P 1'
#
loop_
_entity.id
_entity.type
_entity.pdbx_description
1 polymer ?
#
loop_
_entity_poly.entity_id
_entity_poly.type
_entity_poly.pdbx_seq_one_letter_code
_entity_poly.pdbx_strand_id
1 'polypeptide(L)'
;MDVRILVVEDDPMNAKLFQLILARKAGYAVEVTEDPAHVLEVVRSGGADLIIMDVSLSNSEWDGIPVDGLEITRRLKLDPEARHVPILLATAHAMKGSKEKFLQESGADDYISKPIVSADELIQRIQTLLGKRSHVVPRPAR
;
A
#
# COMPACT_ATOMS: atom_id res chain seq x y z
N MET A 1 -14.80 -0.75 -14.03
CA MET A 1 -14.49 -1.57 -12.85
C MET A 1 -13.90 -0.71 -11.77
N ASP A 2 -14.37 -0.88 -10.56
CA ASP A 2 -13.90 -0.06 -9.46
C ASP A 2 -12.51 -0.49 -9.02
N VAL A 3 -11.62 0.47 -8.94
CA VAL A 3 -10.30 0.25 -8.37
C VAL A 3 -10.43 0.24 -6.85
N ARG A 4 -9.82 -0.76 -6.21
CA ARG A 4 -9.87 -0.94 -4.76
C ARG A 4 -8.48 -0.76 -4.18
N ILE A 5 -8.37 0.21 -3.27
CA ILE A 5 -7.12 0.54 -2.61
C ILE A 5 -7.22 0.13 -1.15
N LEU A 6 -6.24 -0.64 -0.69
CA LEU A 6 -6.10 -0.97 0.73
C LEU A 6 -5.04 -0.05 1.32
N VAL A 7 -5.41 0.74 2.31
CA VAL A 7 -4.50 1.66 2.99
C VAL A 7 -4.14 1.06 4.34
N VAL A 8 -2.86 0.81 4.56
CA VAL A 8 -2.36 0.28 5.83
C VAL A 8 -1.72 1.45 6.57
N GLU A 9 -2.46 1.99 7.53
CA GLU A 9 -2.10 3.22 8.23
C GLU A 9 -2.71 3.21 9.62
N ASP A 10 -1.93 3.54 10.65
CA ASP A 10 -2.40 3.56 12.02
C ASP A 10 -2.74 4.95 12.54
N ASP A 11 -2.35 6.02 11.84
CA ASP A 11 -2.69 7.39 12.22
C ASP A 11 -4.05 7.75 11.61
N PRO A 12 -5.07 8.07 12.45
CA PRO A 12 -6.40 8.37 11.93
C PRO A 12 -6.46 9.57 11.00
N MET A 13 -5.62 10.58 11.22
CA MET A 13 -5.62 11.78 10.36
C MET A 13 -5.07 11.47 8.98
N ASN A 14 -3.97 10.72 8.91
CA ASN A 14 -3.41 10.30 7.63
C ASN A 14 -4.36 9.37 6.90
N ALA A 15 -4.98 8.44 7.62
CA ALA A 15 -5.97 7.53 7.03
C ALA A 15 -7.12 8.29 6.40
N LYS A 16 -7.62 9.30 7.11
CA LYS A 16 -8.73 10.12 6.61
C LYS A 16 -8.33 10.91 5.36
N LEU A 17 -7.11 11.44 5.34
CA LEU A 17 -6.62 12.18 4.18
C LEU A 17 -6.53 11.28 2.95
N PHE A 18 -5.99 10.07 3.10
CA PHE A 18 -5.97 9.10 2.01
C PHE A 18 -7.38 8.79 1.52
N GLN A 19 -8.32 8.55 2.45
CA GLN A 19 -9.70 8.26 2.06
C GLN A 19 -10.33 9.40 1.26
N LEU A 20 -10.12 10.65 1.69
CA LEU A 20 -10.68 11.81 0.99
C LEU A 20 -10.11 11.93 -0.42
N ILE A 21 -8.80 11.81 -0.57
CA ILE A 21 -8.16 11.93 -1.88
C ILE A 21 -8.59 10.79 -2.79
N LEU A 22 -8.49 9.57 -2.31
CA LEU A 22 -8.69 8.41 -3.16
C LEU A 22 -10.15 8.15 -3.49
N ALA A 23 -11.04 8.33 -2.50
CA ALA A 23 -12.46 8.08 -2.72
C ALA A 23 -13.14 9.22 -3.46
N ARG A 24 -12.89 10.47 -3.05
CA ARG A 24 -13.60 11.61 -3.61
C ARG A 24 -12.99 12.13 -4.89
N LYS A 25 -11.67 12.26 -4.93
CA LYS A 25 -11.01 12.83 -6.11
C LYS A 25 -10.79 11.79 -7.20
N ALA A 26 -10.39 10.58 -6.83
CA ALA A 26 -10.11 9.52 -7.82
C ALA A 26 -11.26 8.55 -8.04
N GLY A 27 -12.25 8.51 -7.14
CA GLY A 27 -13.38 7.60 -7.29
C GLY A 27 -13.05 6.15 -6.97
N TYR A 28 -12.00 5.90 -6.20
CA TYR A 28 -11.60 4.54 -5.81
C TYR A 28 -12.37 4.07 -4.59
N ALA A 29 -12.55 2.75 -4.47
CA ALA A 29 -13.03 2.15 -3.24
C ALA A 29 -11.85 2.00 -2.29
N VAL A 30 -11.99 2.46 -1.05
CA VAL A 30 -10.87 2.53 -0.10
C VAL A 30 -11.24 1.80 1.19
N GLU A 31 -10.34 0.94 1.64
CA GLU A 31 -10.43 0.31 2.95
C GLU A 31 -9.17 0.64 3.74
N VAL A 32 -9.29 0.91 5.03
CA VAL A 32 -8.16 1.24 5.90
C VAL A 32 -8.05 0.17 6.98
N THR A 33 -6.83 -0.29 7.23
CA THR A 33 -6.54 -1.22 8.31
C THR A 33 -5.12 -1.00 8.83
N GLU A 34 -4.84 -1.49 10.02
CA GLU A 34 -3.47 -1.59 10.52
C GLU A 34 -3.11 -3.03 10.90
N ASP A 35 -4.01 -3.96 10.63
CA ASP A 35 -3.84 -5.37 11.01
C ASP A 35 -3.23 -6.17 9.85
N PRO A 36 -2.00 -6.69 10.00
CA PRO A 36 -1.37 -7.47 8.93
C PRO A 36 -2.14 -8.72 8.53
N ALA A 37 -2.82 -9.38 9.47
CA ALA A 37 -3.62 -10.55 9.15
C ALA A 37 -4.77 -10.20 8.21
N HIS A 38 -5.41 -9.04 8.46
CA HIS A 38 -6.47 -8.56 7.59
C HIS A 38 -5.93 -8.17 6.20
N VAL A 39 -4.75 -7.55 6.15
CA VAL A 39 -4.10 -7.23 4.87
C VAL A 39 -3.93 -8.50 4.04
N LEU A 40 -3.40 -9.54 4.64
CA LEU A 40 -3.17 -10.80 3.94
C LEU A 40 -4.48 -11.42 3.46
N GLU A 41 -5.50 -11.41 4.30
CA GLU A 41 -6.82 -11.91 3.94
C GLU A 41 -7.41 -11.17 2.73
N VAL A 42 -7.37 -9.83 2.76
CA VAL A 42 -7.90 -9.00 1.67
C VAL A 42 -7.15 -9.27 0.38
N VAL A 43 -5.82 -9.34 0.44
CA VAL A 43 -4.98 -9.53 -0.75
C VAL A 43 -5.22 -10.92 -1.34
N ARG A 44 -5.26 -11.95 -0.50
CA ARG A 44 -5.46 -13.33 -0.98
C ARG A 44 -6.84 -13.55 -1.59
N SER A 45 -7.85 -12.81 -1.11
CA SER A 45 -9.20 -12.91 -1.66
C SER A 45 -9.40 -12.06 -2.93
N GLY A 46 -8.36 -11.36 -3.38
CA GLY A 46 -8.47 -10.49 -4.54
C GLY A 46 -9.16 -9.16 -4.24
N GLY A 47 -9.21 -8.77 -2.97
CA GLY A 47 -9.93 -7.59 -2.53
C GLY A 47 -9.21 -6.27 -2.67
N ALA A 48 -7.97 -6.26 -3.14
CA ALA A 48 -7.19 -5.03 -3.33
C ALA A 48 -6.47 -5.05 -4.66
N ASP A 49 -6.50 -3.91 -5.34
CA ASP A 49 -5.76 -3.71 -6.59
C ASP A 49 -4.39 -3.09 -6.34
N LEU A 50 -4.25 -2.39 -5.23
CA LEU A 50 -3.02 -1.73 -4.82
C LEU A 50 -3.06 -1.51 -3.31
N ILE A 51 -1.90 -1.57 -2.68
CA ILE A 51 -1.76 -1.29 -1.25
C ILE A 51 -0.93 -0.02 -1.08
N ILE A 52 -1.41 0.89 -0.23
CA ILE A 52 -0.60 1.99 0.29
C ILE A 52 -0.18 1.58 1.69
N MET A 53 1.13 1.52 1.92
CA MET A 53 1.69 0.97 3.16
C MET A 53 2.48 2.05 3.90
N ASP A 54 2.01 2.41 5.09
CA ASP A 54 2.78 3.29 5.97
C ASP A 54 4.01 2.56 6.48
N VAL A 55 5.18 3.16 6.30
CA VAL A 55 6.45 2.57 6.75
C VAL A 55 6.51 2.52 8.27
N SER A 56 5.95 3.51 8.95
CA SER A 56 6.16 3.74 10.39
C SER A 56 5.00 3.22 11.25
N LEU A 57 4.43 2.07 10.92
CA LEU A 57 3.41 1.45 11.77
C LEU A 57 3.99 1.13 13.14
N SER A 58 3.25 1.44 14.21
CA SER A 58 3.74 1.29 15.57
C SER A 58 2.97 0.28 16.40
N ASN A 59 1.78 -0.12 15.99
CA ASN A 59 0.93 -1.03 16.77
C ASN A 59 0.59 -2.32 16.04
N SER A 60 1.26 -2.60 14.93
CA SER A 60 0.95 -3.77 14.13
C SER A 60 1.78 -4.97 14.55
N GLU A 61 1.17 -6.15 14.55
CA GLU A 61 1.83 -7.41 14.90
C GLU A 61 1.52 -8.46 13.83
N TRP A 62 2.50 -9.32 13.56
CA TRP A 62 2.33 -10.47 12.70
C TRP A 62 2.72 -11.71 13.52
N ASP A 63 1.72 -12.57 13.76
CA ASP A 63 1.89 -13.75 14.62
C ASP A 63 2.45 -13.39 16.01
N GLY A 64 1.97 -12.28 16.58
CA GLY A 64 2.37 -11.82 17.89
C GLY A 64 3.69 -11.07 17.95
N ILE A 65 4.35 -10.88 16.82
CA ILE A 65 5.64 -10.19 16.72
C ILE A 65 5.43 -8.80 16.13
N PRO A 66 5.91 -7.73 16.79
CA PRO A 66 5.76 -6.38 16.22
C PRO A 66 6.43 -6.26 14.87
N VAL A 67 5.72 -5.63 13.91
CA VAL A 67 6.22 -5.41 12.56
C VAL A 67 5.92 -3.98 12.14
N ASP A 68 6.77 -3.43 11.28
CA ASP A 68 6.52 -2.15 10.61
C ASP A 68 6.04 -2.39 9.17
N GLY A 69 5.81 -1.31 8.44
CA GLY A 69 5.32 -1.42 7.06
C GLY A 69 6.33 -2.04 6.11
N LEU A 70 7.63 -1.87 6.38
CA LEU A 70 8.66 -2.48 5.54
C LEU A 70 8.66 -4.00 5.68
N GLU A 71 8.51 -4.50 6.91
CA GLU A 71 8.48 -5.95 7.14
C GLU A 71 7.21 -6.57 6.57
N ILE A 72 6.07 -5.91 6.75
CA ILE A 72 4.81 -6.40 6.16
C ILE A 72 4.95 -6.49 4.64
N THR A 73 5.49 -5.44 4.00
CA THR A 73 5.70 -5.41 2.56
C THR A 73 6.61 -6.55 2.11
N ARG A 74 7.73 -6.75 2.84
CA ARG A 74 8.67 -7.81 2.52
C ARG A 74 7.98 -9.18 2.52
N ARG A 75 7.17 -9.44 3.54
CA ARG A 75 6.46 -10.71 3.66
C ARG A 75 5.42 -10.89 2.55
N LEU A 76 4.69 -9.82 2.20
CA LEU A 76 3.72 -9.87 1.10
C LEU A 76 4.42 -10.17 -0.23
N LYS A 77 5.58 -9.56 -0.46
CA LYS A 77 6.32 -9.77 -1.72
C LYS A 77 6.94 -11.16 -1.82
N LEU A 78 7.09 -11.85 -0.70
CA LEU A 78 7.56 -13.24 -0.69
C LEU A 78 6.40 -14.24 -0.79
N ASP A 79 5.17 -13.80 -0.61
CA ASP A 79 4.00 -14.68 -0.65
C ASP A 79 3.51 -14.82 -2.09
N PRO A 80 3.48 -16.06 -2.65
CA PRO A 80 3.05 -16.27 -4.05
C PRO A 80 1.64 -15.78 -4.35
N GLU A 81 0.76 -15.72 -3.35
CA GLU A 81 -0.61 -15.27 -3.54
C GLU A 81 -0.77 -13.77 -3.38
N ALA A 82 0.26 -13.05 -2.89
CA ALA A 82 0.18 -11.63 -2.59
C ALA A 82 1.17 -10.79 -3.40
N ARG A 83 2.27 -11.37 -3.85
CA ARG A 83 3.39 -10.60 -4.44
C ARG A 83 3.04 -9.82 -5.70
N HIS A 84 1.96 -10.17 -6.37
CA HIS A 84 1.56 -9.49 -7.62
C HIS A 84 0.83 -8.17 -7.38
N VAL A 85 0.37 -7.91 -6.14
CA VAL A 85 -0.32 -6.66 -5.83
C VAL A 85 0.73 -5.56 -5.65
N PRO A 86 0.64 -4.45 -6.40
CA PRO A 86 1.60 -3.35 -6.23
C PRO A 86 1.47 -2.70 -4.86
N ILE A 87 2.60 -2.33 -4.29
CA ILE A 87 2.67 -1.69 -2.97
C ILE A 87 3.40 -0.36 -3.11
N LEU A 88 2.71 0.71 -2.72
CA LEU A 88 3.24 2.06 -2.65
C LEU A 88 3.53 2.38 -1.19
N LEU A 89 4.81 2.55 -0.85
CA LEU A 89 5.19 2.94 0.50
C LEU A 89 4.88 4.40 0.74
N ALA A 90 4.39 4.73 1.92
CA ALA A 90 4.18 6.11 2.36
C ALA A 90 5.04 6.34 3.60
N THR A 91 5.90 7.36 3.58
CA THR A 91 6.86 7.55 4.67
C THR A 91 7.14 9.03 4.92
N ALA A 92 7.33 9.37 6.19
CA ALA A 92 7.80 10.68 6.60
C ALA A 92 9.33 10.81 6.47
N HIS A 93 10.03 9.71 6.19
CA HIS A 93 11.48 9.69 6.08
C HIS A 93 11.89 10.00 4.63
N ALA A 94 12.04 11.28 4.32
CA ALA A 94 12.36 11.73 2.96
C ALA A 94 13.84 12.01 2.77
N MET A 95 14.73 11.42 3.58
CA MET A 95 16.16 11.64 3.48
C MET A 95 16.71 10.99 2.22
N LYS A 96 17.72 11.66 1.63
CA LYS A 96 18.39 11.15 0.45
C LYS A 96 18.95 9.75 0.71
N GLY A 97 18.65 8.82 -0.19
CA GLY A 97 19.07 7.43 -0.06
C GLY A 97 18.08 6.52 0.65
N SER A 98 17.15 7.09 1.46
CA SER A 98 16.16 6.27 2.17
C SER A 98 15.20 5.59 1.23
N LYS A 99 14.82 6.27 0.13
CA LYS A 99 13.88 5.73 -0.85
C LYS A 99 14.42 4.42 -1.45
N GLU A 100 15.62 4.45 -1.97
CA GLU A 100 16.24 3.29 -2.60
C GLU A 100 16.40 2.15 -1.60
N LYS A 101 16.83 2.48 -0.39
CA LYS A 101 17.01 1.50 0.66
C LYS A 101 15.69 0.82 1.02
N PHE A 102 14.62 1.61 1.23
CA PHE A 102 13.32 1.07 1.57
C PHE A 102 12.77 0.17 0.47
N LEU A 103 12.90 0.61 -0.80
CA LEU A 103 12.41 -0.17 -1.93
C LEU A 103 13.19 -1.48 -2.05
N GLN A 104 14.51 -1.43 -1.88
CA GLN A 104 15.36 -2.60 -2.01
C GLN A 104 15.08 -3.61 -0.89
N GLU A 105 14.98 -3.15 0.35
CA GLU A 105 14.77 -4.04 1.50
C GLU A 105 13.39 -4.66 1.52
N SER A 106 12.37 -3.91 1.11
CA SER A 106 10.98 -4.36 1.21
C SER A 106 10.46 -5.03 -0.06
N GLY A 107 11.03 -4.70 -1.21
CA GLY A 107 10.51 -5.16 -2.49
C GLY A 107 9.30 -4.37 -2.96
N ALA A 108 9.01 -3.23 -2.34
CA ALA A 108 7.89 -2.38 -2.75
C ALA A 108 8.10 -1.82 -4.15
N ASP A 109 7.01 -1.38 -4.76
CA ASP A 109 7.01 -0.97 -6.16
C ASP A 109 7.26 0.51 -6.36
N ASP A 110 6.91 1.34 -5.37
CA ASP A 110 7.17 2.78 -5.42
C ASP A 110 7.03 3.37 -4.01
N TYR A 111 7.17 4.66 -3.91
CA TYR A 111 7.31 5.38 -2.66
C TYR A 111 6.73 6.79 -2.81
N ILE A 112 6.07 7.28 -1.78
CA ILE A 112 5.61 8.67 -1.70
C ILE A 112 5.91 9.23 -0.31
N SER A 113 6.26 10.52 -0.26
CA SER A 113 6.57 11.20 1.00
C SER A 113 5.30 11.67 1.70
N LYS A 114 5.30 11.61 3.03
CA LYS A 114 4.26 12.20 3.87
C LYS A 114 4.77 13.50 4.49
N PRO A 115 3.93 14.49 4.72
CA PRO A 115 2.49 14.53 4.40
C PRO A 115 2.25 14.62 2.90
N ILE A 116 1.08 14.16 2.46
CA ILE A 116 0.71 14.24 1.04
C ILE A 116 0.39 15.69 0.71
N VAL A 117 1.27 16.32 -0.08
CA VAL A 117 1.10 17.73 -0.46
C VAL A 117 0.45 17.89 -1.84
N SER A 118 0.45 16.83 -2.64
CA SER A 118 -0.18 16.85 -3.95
C SER A 118 -1.04 15.61 -4.13
N ALA A 119 -2.36 15.82 -4.17
CA ALA A 119 -3.29 14.75 -4.46
C ALA A 119 -3.07 14.18 -5.86
N ASP A 120 -2.74 15.04 -6.81
CA ASP A 120 -2.49 14.63 -8.19
C ASP A 120 -1.26 13.72 -8.30
N GLU A 121 -0.21 14.02 -7.55
CA GLU A 121 0.98 13.16 -7.52
C GLU A 121 0.65 11.77 -7.00
N LEU A 122 -0.10 11.70 -5.91
CA LEU A 122 -0.51 10.42 -5.33
C LEU A 122 -1.31 9.60 -6.34
N ILE A 123 -2.31 10.21 -6.96
CA ILE A 123 -3.16 9.53 -7.94
C ILE A 123 -2.35 9.08 -9.16
N GLN A 124 -1.42 9.92 -9.62
CA GLN A 124 -0.59 9.59 -10.78
C GLN A 124 0.31 8.39 -10.49
N ARG A 125 0.91 8.32 -9.30
CA ARG A 125 1.74 7.17 -8.92
C ARG A 125 0.92 5.90 -8.86
N ILE A 126 -0.30 5.98 -8.32
CA ILE A 126 -1.20 4.84 -8.28
C ILE A 126 -1.56 4.38 -9.69
N GLN A 127 -1.91 5.30 -10.58
CA GLN A 127 -2.26 4.95 -11.96
C GLN A 127 -1.10 4.28 -12.68
N THR A 128 0.11 4.77 -12.46
CA THR A 128 1.31 4.17 -13.06
C THR A 128 1.49 2.72 -12.59
N LEU A 129 1.34 2.48 -11.29
CA LEU A 129 1.48 1.12 -10.74
C LEU A 129 0.37 0.20 -11.23
N LEU A 130 -0.86 0.68 -11.30
CA LEU A 130 -1.98 -0.11 -11.81
C LEU A 130 -1.80 -0.46 -13.28
N GLY A 131 -1.23 0.44 -14.07
CA GLY A 131 -0.93 0.17 -15.47
C GLY A 131 0.09 -0.95 -15.64
N LYS A 132 1.14 -0.95 -14.82
CA LYS A 132 2.13 -2.02 -14.84
C LYS A 132 1.52 -3.36 -14.46
N ARG A 133 0.66 -3.36 -13.43
CA ARG A 133 0.03 -4.58 -12.95
C ARG A 133 -0.84 -5.23 -14.03
N SER A 134 -1.53 -4.44 -14.83
CA SER A 134 -2.44 -4.97 -15.85
C SER A 134 -1.74 -5.80 -16.92
N HIS A 135 -0.42 -5.73 -17.01
CA HIS A 135 0.38 -6.50 -17.96
C HIS A 135 0.93 -7.80 -17.37
N VAL A 136 0.67 -8.08 -16.11
CA VAL A 136 1.30 -9.21 -15.41
C VAL A 136 0.37 -10.41 -15.37
N VAL A 137 -0.65 -10.38 -14.54
CA VAL A 137 -1.56 -11.51 -14.35
C VAL A 137 -2.99 -10.99 -14.25
N PRO A 138 -3.94 -11.53 -15.02
CA PRO A 138 -5.34 -11.15 -14.85
C PRO A 138 -5.81 -11.51 -13.46
N ARG A 139 -6.63 -10.63 -12.87
CA ARG A 139 -7.20 -10.92 -11.57
C ARG A 139 -8.22 -12.05 -11.69
N PRO A 140 -8.27 -12.95 -10.68
CA PRO A 140 -9.29 -14.00 -10.69
C PRO A 140 -10.70 -13.43 -10.73
N ALA A 141 -11.61 -14.15 -11.33
CA ALA A 141 -13.02 -13.79 -11.33
C ALA A 141 -13.57 -13.83 -9.92
N ARG A 142 -14.51 -12.98 -9.62
CA ARG A 142 -15.15 -12.93 -8.32
C ARG A 142 -16.54 -13.50 -8.34
#